data_5dbf539ae0940793c029d136f0ac3551
#
_entry.id   5dbf539ae0940793c029d136f0ac3551
#
_cell.length_a   1.000
_cell.length_b   1.000
_cell.length_c   1.000
_cell.angle_alpha   90.00
_cell.angle_beta   90.00
_cell.angle_gamma   90.00
#
_symmetry.space_group_name_H-M   'P 1'
#
loop_
_entity.id
_entity.type
_entity.pdbx_description
1 polymer ?
#
loop_
_entity_poly.entity_id
_entity_poly.type
_entity_poly.pdbx_seq_one_letter_code
_entity_poly.pdbx_strand_id
1 'polypeptide(L)'
;IKKELIELVLSKDKTYAPLSLYFLIDNRLIKSKNKINELFDLLIENNSLDKEVKNLIIYKKALYNSEFVSENILITQLKPLINSKSIWKSHALYLLGEYFYYKKEKKKSKEFFEQIVNLENANLEIKNEAKKRILRDFSE
;
A
#
# COMPACT_ATOMS: atom_id res chain seq x y z
N ILE A 1 -25.20 -9.24 -1.14
CA ILE A 1 -24.25 -8.16 -1.49
C ILE A 1 -22.82 -8.65 -1.54
N LYS A 2 -22.35 -9.32 -0.49
CA LYS A 2 -21.00 -9.87 -0.46
C LYS A 2 -20.70 -10.77 -1.66
N LYS A 3 -21.61 -11.67 -1.99
CA LYS A 3 -21.45 -12.61 -3.09
C LYS A 3 -21.33 -11.87 -4.43
N GLU A 4 -22.19 -10.90 -4.66
CA GLU A 4 -22.17 -10.12 -5.91
C GLU A 4 -20.88 -9.31 -6.03
N LEU A 5 -20.38 -8.77 -4.93
CA LEU A 5 -19.13 -8.01 -4.92
C LEU A 5 -17.91 -8.92 -5.22
N ILE A 6 -17.92 -10.14 -4.68
CA ILE A 6 -16.86 -11.11 -4.99
C ILE A 6 -16.91 -11.47 -6.47
N GLU A 7 -18.10 -11.67 -7.03
CA GLU A 7 -18.26 -11.93 -8.45
C GLU A 7 -17.72 -10.79 -9.31
N LEU A 8 -17.91 -9.53 -8.87
CA LEU A 8 -17.35 -8.36 -9.56
C LEU A 8 -15.84 -8.35 -9.52
N VAL A 9 -15.24 -8.71 -8.38
CA VAL A 9 -13.76 -8.82 -8.29
C VAL A 9 -13.25 -9.84 -9.30
N LEU A 10 -13.95 -10.97 -9.43
CA LEU A 10 -13.56 -12.07 -10.33
C LEU A 10 -13.87 -11.78 -11.80
N SER A 11 -14.67 -10.77 -12.09
CA SER A 11 -15.14 -10.46 -13.45
C SER A 11 -14.06 -9.86 -14.35
N LYS A 12 -12.93 -9.41 -13.77
CA LYS A 12 -11.85 -8.71 -14.47
C LYS A 12 -12.26 -7.36 -15.05
N ASP A 13 -13.36 -6.79 -14.57
CA ASP A 13 -13.76 -5.43 -14.95
C ASP A 13 -12.72 -4.44 -14.44
N LYS A 14 -12.24 -3.58 -15.34
CA LYS A 14 -11.12 -2.66 -15.00
C LYS A 14 -11.46 -1.66 -13.91
N THR A 15 -12.70 -1.28 -13.79
CA THR A 15 -13.17 -0.27 -12.84
C THR A 15 -13.74 -0.92 -11.59
N TYR A 16 -14.71 -1.81 -11.79
CA TYR A 16 -15.50 -2.33 -10.68
C TYR A 16 -14.81 -3.47 -9.92
N ALA A 17 -13.89 -4.22 -10.56
CA ALA A 17 -13.21 -5.28 -9.84
C ALA A 17 -12.34 -4.73 -8.69
N PRO A 18 -11.44 -3.75 -8.93
CA PRO A 18 -10.68 -3.18 -7.82
C PRO A 18 -11.57 -2.49 -6.77
N LEU A 19 -12.54 -1.68 -7.21
CA LEU A 19 -13.42 -0.95 -6.30
C LEU A 19 -14.23 -1.89 -5.42
N SER A 20 -14.69 -3.02 -5.98
CA SER A 20 -15.45 -4.02 -5.23
C SER A 20 -14.60 -4.64 -4.12
N LEU A 21 -13.33 -4.94 -4.41
CA LEU A 21 -12.44 -5.48 -3.38
C LEU A 21 -12.20 -4.47 -2.28
N TYR A 22 -11.96 -3.20 -2.63
CA TYR A 22 -11.75 -2.15 -1.63
C TYR A 22 -12.97 -2.01 -0.73
N PHE A 23 -14.17 -2.03 -1.31
CA PHE A 23 -15.41 -1.97 -0.55
C PHE A 23 -15.56 -3.15 0.41
N LEU A 24 -15.25 -4.37 -0.08
CA LEU A 24 -15.30 -5.58 0.75
C LEU A 24 -14.39 -5.46 1.98
N ILE A 25 -13.19 -4.94 1.79
CA ILE A 25 -12.21 -4.77 2.86
C ILE A 25 -12.64 -3.67 3.82
N ASP A 26 -13.01 -2.51 3.30
CA ASP A 26 -13.36 -1.34 4.11
C ASP A 26 -14.59 -1.61 5.00
N ASN A 27 -15.51 -2.42 4.52
CA ASN A 27 -16.72 -2.78 5.26
C ASN A 27 -16.60 -4.11 5.98
N ARG A 28 -15.40 -4.69 6.03
CA ARG A 28 -15.10 -5.93 6.76
C ARG A 28 -16.02 -7.09 6.39
N LEU A 29 -16.38 -7.18 5.12
CA LEU A 29 -17.30 -8.22 4.64
C LEU A 29 -16.60 -9.56 4.43
N ILE A 30 -15.28 -9.58 4.34
CA ILE A 30 -14.48 -10.79 4.27
C ILE A 30 -13.56 -10.83 5.49
N LYS A 31 -13.62 -11.92 6.27
CA LYS A 31 -12.81 -12.07 7.47
C LYS A 31 -11.50 -12.80 7.23
N SER A 32 -11.45 -13.66 6.23
CA SER A 32 -10.27 -14.48 5.94
C SER A 32 -9.19 -13.65 5.26
N LYS A 33 -8.04 -13.52 5.91
CA LYS A 33 -6.86 -12.85 5.34
C LYS A 33 -6.39 -13.55 4.07
N ASN A 34 -6.44 -14.88 4.06
CA ASN A 34 -6.05 -15.67 2.89
C ASN A 34 -6.95 -15.36 1.70
N LYS A 35 -8.25 -15.28 1.94
CA LYS A 35 -9.21 -14.96 0.88
C LYS A 35 -8.97 -13.56 0.31
N ILE A 36 -8.76 -12.59 1.18
CA ILE A 36 -8.47 -11.22 0.74
C ILE A 36 -7.19 -11.19 -0.10
N ASN A 37 -6.14 -11.88 0.34
CA ASN A 37 -4.89 -11.92 -0.40
C ASN A 37 -5.02 -12.64 -1.75
N GLU A 38 -5.82 -13.70 -1.82
CA GLU A 38 -6.13 -14.34 -3.09
C GLU A 38 -6.79 -13.38 -4.06
N LEU A 39 -7.75 -12.58 -3.58
CA LEU A 39 -8.45 -11.62 -4.43
C LEU A 39 -7.51 -10.50 -4.89
N PHE A 40 -6.63 -10.01 -4.01
CA PHE A 40 -5.59 -9.07 -4.42
C PHE A 40 -4.71 -9.64 -5.53
N ASP A 41 -4.26 -10.87 -5.37
CA ASP A 41 -3.37 -11.51 -6.35
C ASP A 41 -4.05 -11.67 -7.71
N LEU A 42 -5.33 -12.04 -7.73
CA LEU A 42 -6.09 -12.11 -8.97
C LEU A 42 -6.16 -10.78 -9.69
N LEU A 43 -6.36 -9.68 -8.94
CA LEU A 43 -6.36 -8.35 -9.53
C LEU A 43 -4.97 -7.96 -10.07
N ILE A 44 -3.92 -8.24 -9.31
CA ILE A 44 -2.55 -7.90 -9.71
C ILE A 44 -2.15 -8.67 -10.97
N GLU A 45 -2.62 -9.91 -11.12
CA GLU A 45 -2.35 -10.74 -12.30
C GLU A 45 -3.12 -10.31 -13.55
N ASN A 46 -4.11 -9.43 -13.41
CA ASN A 46 -4.92 -8.98 -14.55
C ASN A 46 -4.13 -7.99 -15.41
N ASN A 47 -3.62 -8.47 -16.54
CA ASN A 47 -2.81 -7.66 -17.45
C ASN A 47 -3.60 -6.57 -18.20
N SER A 48 -4.93 -6.58 -18.10
CA SER A 48 -5.77 -5.52 -18.69
C SER A 48 -5.77 -4.22 -17.90
N LEU A 49 -5.31 -4.25 -16.65
CA LEU A 49 -5.26 -3.05 -15.81
C LEU A 49 -4.08 -2.18 -16.17
N ASP A 50 -4.29 -0.86 -16.13
CA ASP A 50 -3.22 0.10 -16.30
C ASP A 50 -2.17 -0.06 -15.21
N LYS A 51 -0.92 0.28 -15.53
CA LYS A 51 0.21 0.08 -14.62
C LYS A 51 0.01 0.77 -13.26
N GLU A 52 -0.45 2.01 -13.25
CA GLU A 52 -0.62 2.72 -11.98
C GLU A 52 -1.87 2.26 -11.21
N VAL A 53 -2.86 1.70 -11.89
CA VAL A 53 -3.97 1.03 -11.20
C VAL A 53 -3.46 -0.21 -10.49
N LYS A 54 -2.63 -1.02 -11.16
CA LYS A 54 -1.97 -2.17 -10.53
C LYS A 54 -1.09 -1.76 -9.35
N ASN A 55 -0.33 -0.70 -9.53
CA ASN A 55 0.55 -0.20 -8.47
C ASN A 55 -0.25 0.23 -7.23
N LEU A 56 -1.40 0.87 -7.43
CA LEU A 56 -2.29 1.18 -6.32
C LEU A 56 -2.78 -0.08 -5.61
N ILE A 57 -3.14 -1.11 -6.38
CA ILE A 57 -3.58 -2.39 -5.81
C ILE A 57 -2.45 -3.03 -5.00
N ILE A 58 -1.22 -3.00 -5.50
CA ILE A 58 -0.04 -3.49 -4.79
C ILE A 58 0.14 -2.73 -3.46
N TYR A 59 0.02 -1.40 -3.49
CA TYR A 59 0.09 -0.59 -2.29
C TYR A 59 -1.01 -0.97 -1.29
N LYS A 60 -2.24 -1.09 -1.76
CA LYS A 60 -3.36 -1.44 -0.88
C LYS A 60 -3.23 -2.83 -0.27
N LYS A 61 -2.68 -3.79 -1.04
CA LYS A 61 -2.39 -5.12 -0.51
C LYS A 61 -1.37 -5.03 0.63
N ALA A 62 -0.27 -4.30 0.40
CA ALA A 62 0.75 -4.12 1.42
C ALA A 62 0.20 -3.41 2.66
N LEU A 63 -0.60 -2.37 2.47
CA LEU A 63 -1.25 -1.64 3.56
C LEU A 63 -2.14 -2.58 4.38
N TYR A 64 -2.97 -3.38 3.71
CA TYR A 64 -3.82 -4.35 4.39
C TYR A 64 -2.99 -5.33 5.22
N ASN A 65 -1.87 -5.81 4.67
CA ASN A 65 -1.03 -6.82 5.33
C ASN A 65 -0.06 -6.25 6.36
N SER A 66 0.13 -4.94 6.41
CA SER A 66 1.19 -4.33 7.22
C SER A 66 1.13 -4.67 8.71
N GLU A 67 -0.05 -4.97 9.25
CA GLU A 67 -0.21 -5.35 10.66
C GLU A 67 0.12 -6.82 10.93
N PHE A 68 0.23 -7.65 9.89
CA PHE A 68 0.31 -9.10 10.04
C PHE A 68 1.61 -9.70 9.55
N VAL A 69 2.39 -8.97 8.76
CA VAL A 69 3.56 -9.53 8.08
C VAL A 69 4.86 -9.01 8.66
N SER A 70 5.93 -9.78 8.45
CA SER A 70 7.27 -9.37 8.85
C SER A 70 7.78 -8.25 7.94
N GLU A 71 8.83 -7.59 8.41
CA GLU A 71 9.51 -6.52 7.67
C GLU A 71 9.93 -6.98 6.27
N ASN A 72 10.52 -8.18 6.16
CA ASN A 72 10.97 -8.69 4.86
C ASN A 72 9.83 -8.89 3.88
N ILE A 73 8.69 -9.40 4.36
CA ILE A 73 7.52 -9.59 3.51
C ILE A 73 6.97 -8.24 3.04
N LEU A 74 6.85 -7.29 3.96
CA LEU A 74 6.31 -5.97 3.62
C LEU A 74 7.19 -5.25 2.59
N ILE A 75 8.50 -5.25 2.81
CA ILE A 75 9.45 -4.64 1.88
C ILE A 75 9.36 -5.32 0.51
N THR A 76 9.30 -6.66 0.48
CA THR A 76 9.18 -7.41 -0.77
C THR A 76 7.90 -7.04 -1.53
N GLN A 77 6.78 -6.90 -0.82
CA GLN A 77 5.52 -6.51 -1.44
C GLN A 77 5.59 -5.10 -2.04
N LEU A 78 6.32 -4.20 -1.42
CA LEU A 78 6.42 -2.81 -1.86
C LEU A 78 7.55 -2.53 -2.86
N LYS A 79 8.45 -3.48 -3.09
CA LYS A 79 9.56 -3.29 -4.03
C LYS A 79 9.14 -2.79 -5.42
N PRO A 80 8.06 -3.30 -6.03
CA PRO A 80 7.65 -2.78 -7.34
C PRO A 80 7.37 -1.28 -7.36
N LEU A 81 6.97 -0.71 -6.23
CA LEU A 81 6.69 0.71 -6.11
C LEU A 81 7.95 1.50 -5.76
N ILE A 82 8.74 0.99 -4.84
CA ILE A 82 9.93 1.67 -4.33
C ILE A 82 11.02 1.73 -5.40
N ASN A 83 11.16 0.68 -6.19
CA ASN A 83 12.19 0.57 -7.22
C ASN A 83 11.76 1.10 -8.58
N SER A 84 10.68 1.86 -8.63
CA SER A 84 10.16 2.42 -9.88
C SER A 84 9.85 3.91 -9.71
N LYS A 85 9.31 4.53 -10.77
CA LYS A 85 8.85 5.91 -10.73
C LYS A 85 7.33 5.99 -10.55
N SER A 86 6.75 5.01 -9.86
CA SER A 86 5.31 4.99 -9.62
C SER A 86 4.85 6.23 -8.87
N ILE A 87 3.66 6.72 -9.22
CA ILE A 87 3.01 7.81 -8.47
C ILE A 87 2.68 7.38 -7.03
N TRP A 88 2.72 6.09 -6.74
CA TRP A 88 2.45 5.54 -5.39
C TRP A 88 3.72 5.28 -4.59
N LYS A 89 4.89 5.65 -5.13
CA LYS A 89 6.16 5.46 -4.42
C LYS A 89 6.20 6.19 -3.09
N SER A 90 5.73 7.44 -3.06
CA SER A 90 5.69 8.23 -1.81
C SER A 90 4.84 7.55 -0.75
N HIS A 91 3.70 7.02 -1.16
CA HIS A 91 2.79 6.29 -0.26
C HIS A 91 3.46 5.03 0.29
N ALA A 92 4.17 4.29 -0.56
CA ALA A 92 4.88 3.09 -0.15
C ALA A 92 5.98 3.40 0.87
N LEU A 93 6.75 4.45 0.62
CA LEU A 93 7.80 4.88 1.55
C LEU A 93 7.21 5.35 2.88
N TYR A 94 6.07 6.06 2.83
CA TYR A 94 5.39 6.51 4.04
C TYR A 94 4.89 5.32 4.87
N LEU A 95 4.33 4.32 4.22
CA LEU A 95 3.88 3.10 4.90
C LEU A 95 5.06 2.43 5.62
N LEU A 96 6.22 2.33 4.97
CA LEU A 96 7.41 1.77 5.61
C LEU A 96 7.89 2.64 6.77
N GLY A 97 7.86 3.95 6.61
CA GLY A 97 8.19 4.87 7.70
C GLY A 97 7.34 4.62 8.93
N GLU A 98 6.03 4.51 8.74
CA GLU A 98 5.10 4.23 9.83
C GLU A 98 5.30 2.83 10.41
N TYR A 99 5.49 1.84 9.56
CA TYR A 99 5.71 0.46 10.01
C TYR A 99 6.90 0.38 10.97
N PHE A 100 8.04 0.97 10.60
CA PHE A 100 9.22 0.94 11.45
C PHE A 100 9.07 1.80 12.70
N TYR A 101 8.32 2.89 12.61
CA TYR A 101 8.04 3.72 13.79
C TYR A 101 7.27 2.92 14.85
N TYR A 102 6.25 2.18 14.45
CA TYR A 102 5.47 1.34 15.36
C TYR A 102 6.26 0.15 15.89
N LYS A 103 7.27 -0.30 15.14
CA LYS A 103 8.20 -1.34 15.61
C LYS A 103 9.29 -0.78 16.50
N LYS A 104 9.25 0.52 16.79
CA LYS A 104 10.25 1.22 17.61
C LYS A 104 11.65 1.24 16.99
N GLU A 105 11.75 1.06 15.69
CA GLU A 105 12.99 1.17 14.93
C GLU A 105 13.08 2.58 14.33
N LYS A 106 13.28 3.56 15.20
CA LYS A 106 13.23 4.98 14.84
C LYS A 106 14.21 5.38 13.75
N LYS A 107 15.40 4.83 13.75
CA LYS A 107 16.40 5.14 12.74
C LYS A 107 15.94 4.76 11.35
N LYS A 108 15.45 3.53 11.17
CA LYS A 108 14.89 3.06 9.88
C LYS A 108 13.68 3.88 9.49
N SER A 109 12.79 4.14 10.44
CA SER A 109 11.60 4.96 10.21
C SER A 109 11.97 6.32 9.64
N LYS A 110 12.89 7.02 10.29
CA LYS A 110 13.33 8.34 9.87
C LYS A 110 13.93 8.30 8.48
N GLU A 111 14.74 7.30 8.17
CA GLU A 111 15.35 7.15 6.85
C GLU A 111 14.29 7.09 5.74
N PHE A 112 13.18 6.38 5.96
CA PHE A 112 12.10 6.32 4.98
C PHE A 112 11.39 7.67 4.81
N PHE A 113 11.12 8.38 5.91
CA PHE A 113 10.53 9.71 5.80
C PHE A 113 11.48 10.70 5.10
N GLU A 114 12.78 10.60 5.37
CA GLU A 114 13.77 11.42 4.69
C GLU A 114 13.84 11.13 3.19
N GLN A 115 13.71 9.87 2.78
CA GLN A 115 13.64 9.51 1.37
C GLN A 115 12.47 10.20 0.67
N ILE A 116 11.33 10.33 1.34
CA ILE A 116 10.17 11.03 0.77
C ILE A 116 10.51 12.51 0.55
N VAL A 117 11.10 13.15 1.55
CA VAL A 117 11.45 14.57 1.47
C VAL A 117 12.44 14.83 0.32
N ASN A 118 13.35 13.91 0.09
CA ASN A 118 14.36 14.02 -0.96
C ASN A 118 13.90 13.53 -2.33
N LEU A 119 12.69 12.99 -2.42
CA LEU A 119 12.15 12.50 -3.69
C LEU A 119 11.64 13.65 -4.53
N GLU A 120 12.19 13.78 -5.74
CA GLU A 120 11.89 14.91 -6.62
C GLU A 120 10.42 15.05 -6.97
N ASN A 121 9.77 13.93 -7.30
CA ASN A 121 8.37 13.92 -7.73
C ASN A 121 7.45 13.28 -6.68
N ALA A 122 7.74 13.51 -5.39
CA ALA A 122 6.90 12.99 -4.33
C ALA A 122 5.52 13.64 -4.36
N ASN A 123 4.50 12.86 -4.01
CA ASN A 123 3.18 13.42 -3.73
C ASN A 123 3.33 14.54 -2.71
N LEU A 124 2.82 15.74 -3.01
CA LEU A 124 3.05 16.92 -2.17
C LEU A 124 2.48 16.75 -0.77
N GLU A 125 1.29 16.20 -0.66
CA GLU A 125 0.64 16.00 0.63
C GLU A 125 1.44 15.02 1.50
N ILE A 126 1.88 13.90 0.91
CA ILE A 126 2.72 12.92 1.60
C ILE A 126 4.06 13.52 2.00
N LYS A 127 4.66 14.31 1.13
CA LYS A 127 5.92 14.99 1.42
C LYS A 127 5.79 15.94 2.61
N ASN A 128 4.73 16.73 2.64
CA ASN A 128 4.47 17.63 3.75
C ASN A 128 4.25 16.88 5.07
N GLU A 129 3.53 15.75 5.00
CA GLU A 129 3.31 14.90 6.17
C GLU A 129 4.63 14.29 6.66
N ALA A 130 5.49 13.85 5.74
CA ALA A 130 6.81 13.32 6.11
C ALA A 130 7.67 14.37 6.81
N LYS A 131 7.65 15.61 6.32
CA LYS A 131 8.36 16.72 6.98
C LYS A 131 7.87 16.95 8.41
N LYS A 132 6.55 16.95 8.59
CA LYS A 132 5.94 17.09 9.91
C LYS A 132 6.36 15.97 10.85
N ARG A 133 6.36 14.74 10.34
CA ARG A 133 6.74 13.56 11.13
C ARG A 133 8.19 13.68 11.59
N ILE A 134 9.09 14.07 10.72
CA ILE A 134 10.52 14.21 11.05
C ILE A 134 10.69 15.24 12.17
N LEU A 135 10.03 16.39 12.08
CA LEU A 135 10.15 17.44 13.09
C LEU A 135 9.52 17.06 14.43
N ARG A 136 8.39 16.38 14.40
CA ARG A 136 7.62 16.06 15.60
C ARG A 136 8.11 14.81 16.32
N ASP A 137 8.38 13.75 15.57
CA ASP A 137 8.54 12.41 16.14
C ASP A 137 9.99 11.96 16.31
N PHE A 138 10.94 12.69 15.72
CA PHE A 138 12.35 12.29 15.71
C PHE A 138 13.30 13.36 16.23
N SER A 139 12.80 14.52 16.61
CA SER A 139 13.62 15.54 17.26
C SER A 139 13.78 15.19 18.75
N GLU A 140 14.97 15.24 19.25
CA GLU A 140 15.25 14.98 20.65
C GLU A 140 15.64 16.23 21.41
#